data_87a4e5e8bdb50b18ba8a6973eba46634
#
_entry.id   87a4e5e8bdb50b18ba8a6973eba46634
#
_cell.length_a   1.000
_cell.length_b   1.000
_cell.length_c   1.000
_cell.angle_alpha   90.00
_cell.angle_beta   90.00
_cell.angle_gamma   90.00
#
_symmetry.space_group_name_H-M   'P 1'
#
loop_
_entity.id
_entity.type
_entity.pdbx_description
1 polymer ?
#
loop_
_entity_poly.entity_id
_entity_poly.type
_entity_poly.pdbx_seq_one_letter_code
_entity_poly.pdbx_strand_id
1 'polypeptide(L)' 'MKHYRVNKVTEPDGKVLKRKDILAADHRQAIERVENDPDCPICDVYHAGEKIGSVS' A
#
# COMPACT_ATOMS: atom_id res chain seq x y z
N MET A 1 -5.23 8.89 -13.34
CA MET A 1 -4.99 7.91 -12.28
C MET A 1 -4.57 8.60 -10.99
N LYS A 2 -4.88 8.01 -9.86
CA LYS A 2 -4.52 8.54 -8.55
C LYS A 2 -3.19 7.95 -8.10
N HIS A 3 -2.43 8.76 -7.38
CA HIS A 3 -1.15 8.35 -6.80
C HIS A 3 -1.36 7.77 -5.40
N TYR A 4 -0.76 6.63 -5.15
CA TYR A 4 -0.82 5.96 -3.84
C TYR A 4 0.58 5.66 -3.33
N ARG A 5 0.77 5.78 -2.03
CA ARG A 5 2.01 5.39 -1.37
C ARG A 5 1.80 4.06 -0.68
N VAL A 6 2.72 3.13 -0.91
CA VAL A 6 2.70 1.81 -0.31
C VAL A 6 3.93 1.66 0.58
N ASN A 7 3.69 1.37 1.86
CA ASN A 7 4.75 1.13 2.83
C ASN A 7 4.80 -0.36 3.16
N LYS A 8 5.92 -1.01 2.84
CA LYS A 8 6.16 -2.38 3.29
C LYS A 8 6.53 -2.32 4.77
N VAL A 9 5.79 -3.04 5.59
CA VAL A 9 5.93 -2.98 7.04
C VAL A 9 6.12 -4.37 7.64
N THR A 10 6.62 -4.44 8.88
CA THR A 10 6.80 -5.71 9.60
C THR A 10 5.46 -6.29 10.04
N GLU A 11 4.49 -5.42 10.29
CA GLU A 11 3.12 -5.76 10.69
C GLU A 11 2.25 -4.54 10.41
N PRO A 12 0.93 -4.66 10.36
CA PRO A 12 0.05 -3.49 10.16
C PRO A 12 0.37 -2.41 11.19
N ASP A 13 0.63 -1.18 10.70
CA ASP A 13 1.06 -0.04 11.51
C ASP A 13 2.41 -0.22 12.21
N GLY A 14 3.18 -1.24 11.79
CA GLY A 14 4.50 -1.50 12.34
C GLY A 14 5.61 -0.71 11.68
N LYS A 15 6.84 -1.19 11.85
CA LYS A 15 8.01 -0.52 11.29
C LYS A 15 8.01 -0.57 9.77
N VAL A 16 8.27 0.56 9.13
CA VAL A 16 8.37 0.66 7.68
C VAL A 16 9.73 0.13 7.22
N LEU A 17 9.70 -0.88 6.36
CA LEU A 17 10.90 -1.48 5.78
C LEU A 17 11.25 -0.88 4.43
N LYS A 18 10.24 -0.54 3.63
CA LYS A 18 10.42 -0.02 2.29
C LYS A 18 9.18 0.79 1.90
N ARG A 19 9.39 1.81 1.08
CA ARG A 19 8.30 2.63 0.54
C ARG A 19 8.34 2.57 -0.98
N LYS A 20 7.17 2.58 -1.60
CA LYS A 20 7.06 2.71 -3.05
C LYS A 20 5.78 3.45 -3.40
N ASP A 21 5.74 3.95 -4.64
CA ASP A 21 4.57 4.67 -5.14
C ASP A 21 3.96 3.87 -6.28
N ILE A 22 2.63 3.86 -6.34
CA ILE A 22 1.90 3.22 -7.42
C ILE A 22 0.81 4.15 -7.94
N LEU A 23 0.36 3.89 -9.15
CA LEU A 23 -0.78 4.57 -9.75
C LEU A 23 -1.93 3.58 -9.86
N ALA A 24 -3.12 4.03 -9.53
CA ALA A 24 -4.33 3.22 -9.63
C ALA A 24 -5.53 4.12 -9.90
N ALA A 25 -6.59 3.55 -10.45
CA ALA A 25 -7.79 4.32 -10.79
C ALA A 25 -8.57 4.73 -9.53
N ASP A 26 -8.59 3.88 -8.51
CA ASP A 26 -9.29 4.13 -7.25
C ASP A 26 -8.65 3.34 -6.11
N HIS A 27 -9.22 3.50 -4.91
CA HIS A 27 -8.69 2.84 -3.70
C HIS A 27 -8.73 1.32 -3.81
N ARG A 28 -9.81 0.78 -4.37
CA ARG A 28 -9.98 -0.66 -4.54
C ARG A 28 -8.90 -1.24 -5.44
N GLN A 29 -8.62 -0.60 -6.56
CA GLN A 29 -7.59 -1.04 -7.48
C GLN A 29 -6.21 -0.97 -6.83
N ALA A 30 -5.96 0.09 -6.04
CA ALA A 30 -4.70 0.24 -5.33
C ALA A 30 -4.47 -0.92 -4.36
N ILE A 31 -5.46 -1.26 -3.55
CA ILE A 31 -5.40 -2.37 -2.61
C ILE A 31 -5.20 -3.68 -3.35
N GLU A 32 -5.94 -3.90 -4.42
CA GLU A 32 -5.83 -5.12 -5.21
C GLU A 32 -4.43 -5.31 -5.81
N ARG A 33 -3.82 -4.24 -6.30
CA ARG A 33 -2.45 -4.29 -6.82
C ARG A 33 -1.46 -4.69 -5.73
N VAL A 34 -1.61 -4.15 -4.54
CA VAL A 34 -0.73 -4.46 -3.42
C VAL A 34 -0.93 -5.90 -2.95
N GLU A 35 -2.16 -6.38 -2.92
CA GLU A 35 -2.45 -7.78 -2.56
C GLU A 35 -1.79 -8.77 -3.51
N ASN A 36 -1.67 -8.42 -4.79
CA ASN A 36 -1.07 -9.27 -5.81
C ASN A 36 0.43 -9.05 -5.98
N ASP A 37 1.04 -8.15 -5.20
CA ASP A 37 2.46 -7.86 -5.30
C ASP A 37 3.26 -8.82 -4.41
N PRO A 38 4.13 -9.66 -4.98
CA PRO A 38 4.93 -10.61 -4.20
C PRO A 38 5.91 -9.93 -3.25
N ASP A 39 6.26 -8.66 -3.50
CA ASP A 39 7.15 -7.90 -2.64
C ASP A 39 6.43 -7.25 -1.46
N CYS A 40 5.11 -7.39 -1.40
CA CYS A 40 4.28 -6.77 -0.36
C CYS A 40 3.48 -7.80 0.43
N PRO A 41 4.14 -8.66 1.23
CA PRO A 41 3.40 -9.60 2.08
C PRO A 41 2.60 -8.89 3.16
N ILE A 42 3.14 -7.78 3.69
CA ILE A 42 2.47 -6.93 4.67
C ILE A 42 2.76 -5.48 4.29
N CYS A 43 1.74 -4.77 3.86
CA CYS A 43 1.88 -3.40 3.39
C CYS A 43 0.72 -2.52 3.85
N ASP A 44 1.02 -1.25 4.11
CA ASP A 44 0.03 -0.22 4.36
C ASP A 44 -0.08 0.65 3.11
N VAL A 45 -1.30 1.02 2.74
CA VAL A 45 -1.58 1.82 1.55
C VAL A 45 -2.14 3.17 1.95
N TYR A 46 -1.56 4.25 1.40
CA TYR A 46 -1.94 5.63 1.70
C TYR A 46 -2.31 6.38 0.43
N HIS A 47 -3.25 7.30 0.58
CA HIS A 47 -3.64 8.23 -0.47
C HIS A 47 -3.75 9.63 0.13
N ALA A 48 -3.01 10.60 -0.43
CA ALA A 48 -3.00 11.99 0.05
C ALA A 48 -2.70 12.09 1.56
N GLY A 49 -1.81 11.23 2.05
CA GLY A 49 -1.42 11.21 3.47
C GLY A 49 -2.36 10.46 4.39
N GLU A 50 -3.46 9.92 3.86
CA GLU A 50 -4.44 9.18 4.64
C GLU A 50 -4.33 7.68 4.36
N LYS A 51 -4.29 6.88 5.42
CA LYS A 51 -4.26 5.42 5.29
C LYS A 51 -5.62 4.93 4.80
N ILE A 52 -5.63 4.25 3.65
CA ILE A 52 -6.86 3.73 3.06
C ILE A 52 -7.05 2.24 3.27
N GLY A 53 -6.00 1.54 3.66
CA GLY A 53 -6.09 0.11 3.90
C GLY A 53 -4.74 -0.51 4.17
N SER A 54 -4.75 -1.80 4.46
CA SER A 54 -3.52 -2.58 4.67
C SER A 54 -3.72 -3.99 4.12
N VAL A 55 -2.59 -4.63 3.79
CA VAL A 55 -2.53 -6.01 3.29
C VAL A 55 -1.66 -6.81 4.24
N SER A 56 -2.13 -7.99 4.59
CA SER A 56 -1.36 -8.89 5.47
C SER A 56 -1.71 -10.34 5.21
#